data_6ce020581feaee42fc5d7588cb3bc5ed
#
_entry.id   6ce020581feaee42fc5d7588cb3bc5ed
#
_cell.length_a   1.000
_cell.length_b   1.000
_cell.length_c   1.000
_cell.angle_alpha   90.00
_cell.angle_beta   90.00
_cell.angle_gamma   90.00
#
_symmetry.space_group_name_H-M   'P 1'
#
loop_
_entity.id
_entity.type
_entity.pdbx_description
1 polymer ?
#
loop_
_entity_poly.entity_id
_entity_poly.type
_entity_poly.pdbx_seq_one_letter_code
_entity_poly.pdbx_strand_id
1 'polypeptide(L)'
;MHRPSGLYMESGTRTPRFFIGEIGPDMAVNIDLPNCGPRVSIYTSKGELLARLGHAHAGLNPGQFISPHGLAVDSRGDIYVGEVSFTNWGRRVRAKGEQLPPGLRSLQKLVKVS
;
A
#
# COMPACT_ATOMS: atom_id res chain seq x y z
N MET A 1 -7.23 -8.49 -5.57
CA MET A 1 -6.93 -7.03 -5.43
C MET A 1 -8.04 -6.38 -4.60
N HIS A 2 -7.67 -5.59 -3.63
CA HIS A 2 -8.67 -5.01 -2.73
C HIS A 2 -8.55 -3.47 -2.68
N ARG A 3 -9.51 -2.78 -3.28
CA ARG A 3 -9.61 -1.31 -3.34
C ARG A 3 -8.34 -0.68 -3.94
N PRO A 4 -8.02 -0.94 -5.21
CA PRO A 4 -6.89 -0.30 -5.86
C PRO A 4 -7.08 1.22 -5.93
N SER A 5 -6.02 1.97 -5.75
CA SER A 5 -6.09 3.44 -5.70
C SER A 5 -5.06 4.09 -6.60
N GLY A 6 -3.78 3.80 -6.40
CA GLY A 6 -2.70 4.38 -7.19
C GLY A 6 -2.15 3.40 -8.21
N LEU A 7 -1.73 3.90 -9.36
CA LEU A 7 -1.18 3.09 -10.42
C LEU A 7 0.08 3.75 -10.98
N TYR A 8 1.13 2.97 -11.09
CA TYR A 8 2.34 3.35 -11.83
C TYR A 8 2.67 2.28 -12.84
N MET A 9 2.91 2.67 -14.08
CA MET A 9 3.34 1.78 -15.16
C MET A 9 4.78 2.12 -15.55
N GLU A 10 5.63 1.11 -15.64
CA GLU A 10 6.99 1.32 -16.11
C GLU A 10 7.01 1.86 -17.53
N SER A 11 8.02 2.71 -17.82
CA SER A 11 8.25 3.23 -19.17
C SER A 11 9.61 2.75 -19.67
N GLY A 12 9.81 2.84 -20.99
CA GLY A 12 11.10 2.50 -21.58
C GLY A 12 11.42 1.01 -21.64
N THR A 13 10.43 0.15 -21.47
CA THR A 13 10.59 -1.31 -21.53
C THR A 13 9.51 -1.94 -22.40
N ARG A 14 9.82 -3.08 -23.01
CA ARG A 14 8.85 -3.85 -23.81
C ARG A 14 7.91 -4.67 -22.96
N THR A 15 8.27 -4.91 -21.70
CA THR A 15 7.48 -5.71 -20.77
C THR A 15 7.21 -4.90 -19.50
N PRO A 16 6.43 -3.83 -19.61
CA PRO A 16 6.18 -2.95 -18.46
C PRO A 16 5.45 -3.70 -17.35
N ARG A 17 5.85 -3.41 -16.11
CA ARG A 17 5.14 -3.88 -14.93
C ARG A 17 4.23 -2.77 -14.40
N PHE A 18 3.15 -3.18 -13.78
CA PHE A 18 2.21 -2.27 -13.12
C PHE A 18 2.38 -2.38 -11.61
N PHE A 19 2.53 -1.23 -10.97
CA PHE A 19 2.62 -1.13 -9.51
C PHE A 19 1.31 -0.50 -9.03
N ILE A 20 0.57 -1.20 -8.19
CA ILE A 20 -0.76 -0.79 -7.78
C ILE A 20 -0.81 -0.67 -6.27
N GLY A 21 -1.18 0.54 -5.78
CA GLY A 21 -1.45 0.75 -4.37
C GLY A 21 -2.85 0.27 -4.02
N GLU A 22 -2.98 -0.56 -3.01
CA GLU A 22 -4.26 -1.07 -2.53
C GLU A 22 -4.52 -0.53 -1.13
N ILE A 23 -5.65 0.16 -0.97
CA ILE A 23 -6.02 0.79 0.31
C ILE A 23 -6.35 -0.23 1.39
N GLY A 24 -6.92 -1.35 0.99
CA GLY A 24 -7.38 -2.36 1.93
C GLY A 24 -8.72 -2.02 2.57
N PRO A 25 -9.22 -2.85 3.49
CA PRO A 25 -10.50 -2.62 4.15
C PRO A 25 -10.41 -1.46 5.15
N ASP A 26 -11.47 -0.65 5.22
CA ASP A 26 -11.56 0.47 6.15
C ASP A 26 -12.90 0.58 6.89
N MET A 27 -13.79 -0.38 6.68
CA MET A 27 -15.07 -0.44 7.38
C MET A 27 -14.94 -1.34 8.61
N ALA A 28 -15.66 -1.02 9.68
CA ALA A 28 -15.61 -1.80 10.92
C ALA A 28 -15.88 -3.29 10.69
N VAL A 29 -16.75 -3.62 9.74
CA VAL A 29 -17.15 -5.01 9.45
C VAL A 29 -16.06 -5.80 8.74
N ASN A 30 -15.13 -5.16 8.03
CA ASN A 30 -14.11 -5.86 7.24
C ASN A 30 -12.66 -5.43 7.54
N ILE A 31 -12.47 -4.58 8.54
CA ILE A 31 -11.19 -3.91 8.79
C ILE A 31 -10.05 -4.90 9.14
N ASP A 32 -10.38 -6.04 9.69
CA ASP A 32 -9.40 -7.06 10.08
C ASP A 32 -9.53 -8.37 9.29
N LEU A 33 -10.17 -8.32 8.11
CA LEU A 33 -10.24 -9.50 7.25
C LEU A 33 -8.84 -9.95 6.82
N PRO A 34 -8.55 -11.26 6.85
CA PRO A 34 -7.24 -11.76 6.46
C PRO A 34 -6.98 -11.57 4.96
N ASN A 35 -5.71 -11.35 4.63
CA ASN A 35 -5.23 -11.21 3.25
C ASN A 35 -5.83 -10.05 2.47
N CYS A 36 -6.46 -9.10 3.15
CA CYS A 36 -7.02 -7.89 2.55
C CYS A 36 -6.33 -6.63 3.04
N GLY A 37 -5.20 -6.75 3.72
CA GLY A 37 -4.45 -5.61 4.25
C GLY A 37 -3.96 -4.67 3.14
N PRO A 38 -3.67 -3.41 3.49
CA PRO A 38 -3.14 -2.45 2.54
C PRO A 38 -1.76 -2.88 2.05
N ARG A 39 -1.53 -2.72 0.75
CA ARG A 39 -0.31 -3.25 0.14
C ARG A 39 -0.01 -2.58 -1.20
N VAL A 40 1.17 -2.85 -1.73
CA VAL A 40 1.52 -2.57 -3.11
C VAL A 40 1.63 -3.89 -3.85
N SER A 41 0.88 -4.04 -4.93
CA SER A 41 0.89 -5.23 -5.78
C SER A 41 1.60 -4.91 -7.09
N ILE A 42 2.41 -5.86 -7.58
CA ILE A 42 3.17 -5.71 -8.82
C ILE A 42 2.67 -6.77 -9.80
N TYR A 43 2.23 -6.33 -10.97
CA TYR A 43 1.69 -7.20 -12.01
C TYR A 43 2.46 -7.04 -13.32
N THR A 44 2.47 -8.10 -14.12
CA THR A 44 2.89 -8.01 -15.52
C THR A 44 1.84 -7.26 -16.35
N SER A 45 2.21 -6.86 -17.56
CA SER A 45 1.25 -6.24 -18.50
C SER A 45 0.14 -7.20 -18.93
N LYS A 46 0.29 -8.49 -18.69
CA LYS A 46 -0.74 -9.51 -18.96
C LYS A 46 -1.64 -9.80 -17.76
N GLY A 47 -1.41 -9.11 -16.64
CA GLY A 47 -2.22 -9.28 -15.44
C GLY A 47 -1.75 -10.37 -14.49
N GLU A 48 -0.56 -10.90 -14.69
CA GLU A 48 0.01 -11.91 -13.78
C GLU A 48 0.62 -11.23 -12.55
N LEU A 49 0.29 -11.73 -11.36
CA LEU A 49 0.84 -11.22 -10.11
C LEU A 49 2.29 -11.64 -9.95
N LEU A 50 3.18 -10.67 -9.78
CA LEU A 50 4.61 -10.91 -9.54
C LEU A 50 4.98 -10.84 -8.07
N ALA A 51 4.44 -9.86 -7.34
CA ALA A 51 4.78 -9.65 -5.94
C ALA A 51 3.73 -8.83 -5.24
N ARG A 52 3.65 -8.97 -3.92
CA ARG A 52 2.88 -8.12 -3.02
C ARG A 52 3.79 -7.64 -1.90
N LEU A 53 3.81 -6.34 -1.68
CA LEU A 53 4.63 -5.71 -0.65
C LEU A 53 3.70 -5.15 0.42
N GLY A 54 3.95 -5.52 1.67
CA GLY A 54 3.13 -5.15 2.81
C GLY A 54 2.84 -6.36 3.67
N HIS A 55 1.95 -6.19 4.62
CA HIS A 55 1.53 -7.26 5.53
C HIS A 55 0.07 -7.62 5.31
N ALA A 56 -0.37 -8.73 5.91
CA ALA A 56 -1.77 -9.14 5.87
C ALA A 56 -2.70 -8.13 6.53
N HIS A 57 -2.17 -7.29 7.42
CA HIS A 57 -2.93 -6.27 8.14
C HIS A 57 -2.24 -4.91 8.05
N ALA A 58 -3.03 -3.85 8.19
CA ALA A 58 -2.50 -2.50 8.32
C ALA A 58 -1.68 -2.36 9.60
N GLY A 59 -0.69 -1.48 9.58
CA GLY A 59 0.15 -1.26 10.74
C GLY A 59 1.14 -0.12 10.58
N LEU A 60 1.92 0.11 11.62
CA LEU A 60 2.83 1.24 11.74
C LEU A 60 4.30 0.84 11.62
N ASN A 61 4.60 -0.44 11.50
CA ASN A 61 5.97 -0.92 11.38
C ASN A 61 6.54 -0.63 9.99
N PRO A 62 7.86 -0.50 9.83
CA PRO A 62 8.47 -0.38 8.51
C PRO A 62 8.02 -1.50 7.58
N GLY A 63 7.67 -1.15 6.34
CA GLY A 63 7.16 -2.11 5.37
C GLY A 63 5.70 -2.50 5.54
N GLN A 64 5.06 -2.06 6.61
CA GLN A 64 3.62 -2.15 6.79
C GLN A 64 2.94 -0.89 6.28
N PHE A 65 1.78 -1.04 5.68
CA PHE A 65 1.01 0.09 5.16
C PHE A 65 -0.23 0.36 5.97
N ILE A 66 -0.70 1.59 5.90
CA ILE A 66 -1.98 2.01 6.46
C ILE A 66 -3.00 2.13 5.34
N SER A 67 -2.65 2.86 4.29
CA SER A 67 -3.57 3.15 3.19
C SER A 67 -2.80 3.68 1.97
N PRO A 68 -2.11 2.81 1.21
CA PRO A 68 -1.40 3.25 0.01
C PRO A 68 -2.35 3.91 -0.98
N HIS A 69 -2.03 5.11 -1.42
CA HIS A 69 -2.88 5.85 -2.34
C HIS A 69 -2.15 6.23 -3.62
N GLY A 70 -1.02 6.91 -3.52
CA GLY A 70 -0.20 7.26 -4.67
C GLY A 70 1.16 6.59 -4.60
N LEU A 71 1.75 6.28 -5.74
CA LEU A 71 3.08 5.70 -5.75
C LEU A 71 3.86 6.10 -7.00
N ALA A 72 5.19 6.03 -6.88
CA ALA A 72 6.11 6.28 -7.96
C ALA A 72 7.32 5.35 -7.80
N VAL A 73 7.96 5.03 -8.92
CA VAL A 73 9.15 4.17 -8.93
C VAL A 73 10.26 4.94 -9.62
N ASP A 74 11.43 5.00 -9.00
CA ASP A 74 12.57 5.70 -9.58
C ASP A 74 13.40 4.79 -10.50
N SER A 75 14.46 5.34 -11.09
CA SER A 75 15.31 4.61 -12.03
C SER A 75 16.08 3.46 -11.39
N ARG A 76 16.21 3.44 -10.07
CA ARG A 76 16.84 2.34 -9.33
C ARG A 76 15.87 1.21 -9.01
N GLY A 77 14.58 1.43 -9.22
CA GLY A 77 13.53 0.49 -8.84
C GLY A 77 13.04 0.68 -7.42
N ASP A 78 13.43 1.75 -6.74
CA ASP A 78 12.92 2.09 -5.41
C ASP A 78 11.51 2.64 -5.54
N ILE A 79 10.63 2.26 -4.62
CA ILE A 79 9.21 2.59 -4.65
C ILE A 79 8.90 3.62 -3.57
N TYR A 80 8.26 4.70 -3.96
CA TYR A 80 7.78 5.74 -3.05
C TYR A 80 6.27 5.61 -2.93
N VAL A 81 5.76 5.42 -1.71
CA VAL A 81 4.33 5.20 -1.46
C VAL A 81 3.80 6.32 -0.58
N GLY A 82 2.88 7.11 -1.14
CA GLY A 82 2.13 8.11 -0.39
C GLY A 82 0.86 7.49 0.17
N GLU A 83 0.55 7.74 1.44
CA GLU A 83 -0.56 7.12 2.14
C GLU A 83 -1.55 8.13 2.71
N VAL A 84 -2.82 7.76 2.74
CA VAL A 84 -3.88 8.52 3.42
C VAL A 84 -3.94 8.05 4.86
N SER A 85 -2.87 8.33 5.62
CA SER A 85 -2.67 7.74 6.95
C SER A 85 -3.59 8.30 8.01
N PHE A 86 -3.68 9.61 8.10
CA PHE A 86 -4.45 10.24 9.19
C PHE A 86 -5.92 9.89 9.13
N THR A 87 -6.54 9.96 7.95
CA THR A 87 -7.95 9.65 7.78
C THR A 87 -8.22 8.16 8.03
N ASN A 88 -7.46 7.29 7.40
CA ASN A 88 -7.78 5.86 7.44
C ASN A 88 -7.33 5.19 8.74
N TRP A 89 -6.20 5.58 9.30
CA TRP A 89 -5.81 5.10 10.62
C TRP A 89 -6.75 5.64 11.70
N GLY A 90 -7.21 6.89 11.53
CA GLY A 90 -8.21 7.47 12.40
C GLY A 90 -9.51 6.68 12.44
N ARG A 91 -10.00 6.22 11.28
CA ARG A 91 -11.19 5.35 11.22
C ARG A 91 -10.95 4.04 11.95
N ARG A 92 -9.77 3.43 11.76
CA ARG A 92 -9.41 2.17 12.37
C ARG A 92 -9.36 2.28 13.90
N VAL A 93 -8.68 3.30 14.42
CA VAL A 93 -8.57 3.47 15.88
C VAL A 93 -9.90 3.83 16.52
N ARG A 94 -10.74 4.63 15.84
CA ARG A 94 -12.08 4.93 16.33
C ARG A 94 -12.96 3.69 16.38
N ALA A 95 -12.84 2.81 15.38
CA ALA A 95 -13.59 1.56 15.35
C ALA A 95 -13.20 0.64 16.51
N LYS A 96 -11.97 0.74 17.03
CA LYS A 96 -11.46 -0.05 18.15
C LYS A 96 -11.51 0.69 19.48
N GLY A 97 -12.03 1.92 19.52
CA GLY A 97 -12.04 2.74 20.73
C GLY A 97 -10.69 3.28 21.14
N GLU A 98 -9.74 3.30 20.25
CA GLU A 98 -8.38 3.78 20.49
C GLU A 98 -8.22 5.25 20.06
N GLN A 99 -7.09 5.84 20.43
CA GLN A 99 -6.73 7.19 20.01
C GLN A 99 -5.71 7.17 18.88
N LEU A 100 -5.75 8.21 18.04
CA LEU A 100 -4.81 8.37 16.95
C LEU A 100 -3.40 8.64 17.51
N PRO A 101 -2.38 7.81 17.17
CA PRO A 101 -1.02 8.06 17.64
C PRO A 101 -0.45 9.32 16.98
N PRO A 102 0.45 10.05 17.65
CA PRO A 102 1.15 11.16 17.03
C PRO A 102 2.16 10.66 16.00
N GLY A 103 2.50 11.51 15.04
CA GLY A 103 3.60 11.22 14.11
C GLY A 103 3.35 10.12 13.12
N LEU A 104 2.10 9.93 12.67
CA LEU A 104 1.80 8.98 11.61
C LEU A 104 2.55 9.35 10.34
N ARG A 105 3.26 8.37 9.77
CA ARG A 105 3.92 8.62 8.51
C ARG A 105 2.91 8.48 7.36
N SER A 106 3.08 9.32 6.35
CA SER A 106 2.26 9.30 5.13
C SER A 106 3.11 9.06 3.88
N LEU A 107 4.40 8.79 4.07
CA LEU A 107 5.32 8.49 2.97
C LEU A 107 6.30 7.42 3.41
N GLN A 108 6.45 6.40 2.57
CA GLN A 108 7.48 5.38 2.74
C GLN A 108 8.25 5.21 1.44
N LYS A 109 9.55 4.96 1.58
CA LYS A 109 10.40 4.56 0.47
C LYS A 109 10.80 3.10 0.68
N LEU A 110 10.50 2.26 -0.30
CA LEU A 110 10.90 0.86 -0.30
C LEU A 110 12.12 0.72 -1.21
N VAL A 111 13.27 0.43 -0.62
CA VAL A 111 14.52 0.35 -1.35
C VAL A 111 14.69 -1.03 -1.94
N LYS A 112 15.02 -1.09 -3.24
CA LYS A 112 15.31 -2.34 -3.91
C LYS A 112 16.70 -2.81 -3.50
N VAL A 113 16.82 -4.05 -3.02
CA VAL A 113 18.07 -4.57 -2.45
C VAL A 113 18.84 -5.48 -3.40
N SER A 114 18.35 -5.71 -4.60
CA SER A 114 19.09 -6.54 -5.56
C SER A 114 18.61 -6.35 -6.98
#